data_6ab1cf640a161b48ee222c47651f6d86
#
_entry.id   6ab1cf640a161b48ee222c47651f6d86
#
_cell.length_a   1.000
_cell.length_b   1.000
_cell.length_c   1.000
_cell.angle_alpha   90.00
_cell.angle_beta   90.00
_cell.angle_gamma   90.00
#
_symmetry.space_group_name_H-M   'P 1'
#
loop_
_entity.id
_entity.type
_entity.pdbx_description
1 polymer ?
#
loop_
_entity_poly.entity_id
_entity_poly.type
_entity_poly.pdbx_seq_one_letter_code
_entity_poly.pdbx_strand_id
1 'polypeptide(L)'
;DEKQAVVWRGPMVASALRQFVGDCHWGELDYLIVDLPPGTGDIHLSLVQMVPVTGAVIVTTPQDVALSDAKKGVSMFNTGQINVPLLGVIENMAWFTPAELPENKYYLFGKGGGQKLADEFNTHLLGQIPIVQSIREGGDNGEPAVLSESIVGQAFKELALNVAQQVSIRNACLLYTSDAADEKVR
;
A
#
# COMPACT_ATOMS: atom_id res chain seq x y z
N ASP A 1 2.58 -15.83 25.17
CA ASP A 1 1.23 -16.07 25.68
C ASP A 1 0.25 -15.21 24.88
N GLU A 2 -0.67 -15.82 24.12
CA GLU A 2 -1.65 -15.14 23.24
C GLU A 2 -2.54 -14.11 23.95
N LYS A 3 -2.56 -14.14 25.28
CA LYS A 3 -3.37 -13.25 26.12
C LYS A 3 -2.59 -12.06 26.67
N GLN A 4 -1.31 -11.95 26.38
CA GLN A 4 -0.50 -10.88 26.95
C GLN A 4 -0.43 -9.70 26.00
N ALA A 5 -1.06 -8.60 26.38
CA ALA A 5 -0.94 -7.34 25.65
C ALA A 5 0.50 -6.81 25.78
N VAL A 6 1.21 -6.69 24.66
CA VAL A 6 2.51 -6.04 24.62
C VAL A 6 2.31 -4.54 24.38
N VAL A 7 2.60 -3.72 25.37
CA VAL A 7 2.51 -2.27 25.26
C VAL A 7 3.81 -1.73 24.66
N TRP A 8 3.80 -1.54 23.35
CA TRP A 8 4.93 -0.96 22.63
C TRP A 8 4.88 0.57 22.72
N ARG A 9 5.93 1.17 23.27
CA ARG A 9 6.12 2.63 23.24
C ARG A 9 6.99 3.00 22.03
N GLY A 10 6.87 4.25 21.53
CA GLY A 10 7.56 4.72 20.32
C GLY A 10 9.03 4.28 20.17
N PRO A 11 9.91 4.43 21.20
CA PRO A 11 11.30 3.99 21.10
C PRO A 11 11.47 2.47 20.91
N MET A 12 10.60 1.65 21.49
CA MET A 12 10.63 0.18 21.34
C MET A 12 10.24 -0.23 19.92
N VAL A 13 9.23 0.44 19.35
CA VAL A 13 8.80 0.18 17.96
C VAL A 13 9.90 0.57 16.98
N ALA A 14 10.54 1.72 17.16
CA ALA A 14 11.67 2.14 16.33
C ALA A 14 12.88 1.18 16.46
N SER A 15 13.11 0.60 17.65
CA SER A 15 14.14 -0.42 17.85
C SER A 15 13.81 -1.72 17.14
N ALA A 16 12.56 -2.20 17.24
CA ALA A 16 12.11 -3.39 16.53
C ALA A 16 12.20 -3.21 15.01
N LEU A 17 11.80 -2.05 14.51
CA LEU A 17 11.90 -1.73 13.09
C LEU A 17 13.35 -1.78 12.59
N ARG A 18 14.31 -1.24 13.38
CA ARG A 18 15.74 -1.35 13.08
C ARG A 18 16.21 -2.80 13.00
N GLN A 19 15.76 -3.65 13.91
CA GLN A 19 16.10 -5.07 13.90
C GLN A 19 15.51 -5.78 12.68
N PHE A 20 14.25 -5.52 12.34
CA PHE A 20 13.63 -6.11 11.14
C PHE A 20 14.33 -5.69 9.85
N VAL A 21 14.75 -4.45 9.76
CA VAL A 21 15.41 -3.94 8.55
C VAL A 21 16.89 -4.33 8.50
N GLY A 22 17.61 -4.22 9.63
CA GLY A 22 19.06 -4.38 9.67
C GLY A 22 19.58 -5.76 10.06
N ASP A 23 18.86 -6.47 10.95
CA ASP A 23 19.36 -7.71 11.54
C ASP A 23 18.68 -8.96 10.95
N CYS A 24 17.58 -8.81 10.19
CA CYS A 24 16.94 -9.92 9.50
C CYS A 24 17.65 -10.24 8.18
N HIS A 25 17.92 -11.51 7.97
CA HIS A 25 18.43 -11.99 6.68
C HIS A 25 17.26 -12.24 5.71
N TRP A 26 16.98 -11.26 4.88
CA TRP A 26 15.87 -11.31 3.91
C TRP A 26 16.17 -12.15 2.67
N GLY A 27 17.44 -12.50 2.42
CA GLY A 27 17.87 -13.15 1.19
C GLY A 27 17.84 -12.19 -0.02
N GLU A 28 17.78 -12.76 -1.22
CA GLU A 28 17.63 -11.99 -2.46
C GLU A 28 16.15 -11.71 -2.69
N LEU A 29 15.76 -10.43 -2.68
CA LEU A 29 14.38 -9.99 -2.87
C LEU A 29 14.29 -9.04 -4.07
N ASP A 30 13.29 -9.24 -4.93
CA ASP A 30 12.91 -8.27 -5.95
C ASP A 30 12.12 -7.10 -5.35
N TYR A 31 11.28 -7.39 -4.35
CA TYR A 31 10.43 -6.41 -3.66
C TYR A 31 10.36 -6.70 -2.16
N LEU A 32 10.44 -5.65 -1.36
CA LEU A 32 10.10 -5.68 0.07
C LEU A 32 8.88 -4.78 0.29
N ILE A 33 7.76 -5.39 0.69
CA ILE A 33 6.52 -4.68 0.99
C ILE A 33 6.41 -4.54 2.50
N VAL A 34 6.25 -3.30 2.97
CA VAL A 34 6.11 -2.98 4.39
C VAL A 34 4.69 -2.52 4.65
N ASP A 35 3.94 -3.32 5.40
CA ASP A 35 2.60 -2.96 5.88
C ASP A 35 2.74 -2.11 7.15
N LEU A 36 2.34 -0.85 7.05
CA LEU A 36 2.48 0.13 8.12
C LEU A 36 1.20 0.17 8.97
N PRO A 37 1.32 0.42 10.29
CA PRO A 37 0.16 0.61 11.13
C PRO A 37 -0.64 1.84 10.67
N PRO A 38 -1.94 1.93 11.00
CA PRO A 38 -2.77 3.07 10.60
C PRO A 38 -2.30 4.37 11.26
N GLY A 39 -2.57 5.49 10.61
CA GLY A 39 -2.24 6.82 11.10
C GLY A 39 -0.98 7.41 10.47
N THR A 40 -0.47 8.49 11.06
CA THR A 40 0.66 9.28 10.57
C THR A 40 1.72 9.50 11.66
N GLY A 41 1.97 8.48 12.46
CA GLY A 41 2.84 8.55 13.63
C GLY A 41 4.34 8.40 13.32
N ASP A 42 5.15 8.43 14.38
CA ASP A 42 6.62 8.39 14.34
C ASP A 42 7.19 7.13 13.65
N ILE A 43 6.43 6.05 13.56
CA ILE A 43 6.85 4.80 12.92
C ILE A 43 7.11 5.03 11.42
N HIS A 44 6.21 5.75 10.76
CA HIS A 44 6.32 6.08 9.34
C HIS A 44 7.57 6.91 9.06
N LEU A 45 7.81 7.94 9.89
CA LEU A 45 9.00 8.77 9.81
C LEU A 45 10.27 7.96 10.04
N SER A 46 10.26 7.10 11.07
CA SER A 46 11.41 6.26 11.40
C SER A 46 11.76 5.31 10.25
N LEU A 47 10.76 4.71 9.59
CA LEU A 47 10.99 3.81 8.46
C LEU A 47 11.68 4.54 7.31
N VAL A 48 11.12 5.67 6.85
CA VAL A 48 11.64 6.38 5.68
C VAL A 48 13.02 7.02 5.94
N GLN A 49 13.38 7.22 7.20
CA GLN A 49 14.73 7.66 7.58
C GLN A 49 15.75 6.52 7.62
N MET A 50 15.29 5.27 7.79
CA MET A 50 16.17 4.10 7.89
C MET A 50 16.38 3.39 6.57
N VAL A 51 15.39 3.43 5.67
CA VAL A 51 15.45 2.72 4.38
C VAL A 51 15.09 3.64 3.23
N PRO A 52 15.76 3.50 2.07
CA PRO A 52 15.41 4.22 0.85
C PRO A 52 14.12 3.64 0.26
N VAL A 53 12.98 4.16 0.71
CA VAL A 53 11.66 3.71 0.24
C VAL A 53 11.43 4.17 -1.20
N THR A 54 11.20 3.24 -2.11
CA THR A 54 10.95 3.52 -3.53
C THR A 54 9.67 4.32 -3.76
N GLY A 55 8.63 4.03 -3.00
CA GLY A 55 7.36 4.73 -3.05
C GLY A 55 6.34 4.18 -2.07
N ALA A 56 5.24 4.89 -1.92
CA ALA A 56 4.11 4.53 -1.06
C ALA A 56 2.87 4.18 -1.88
N VAL A 57 2.09 3.24 -1.40
CA VAL A 57 0.76 2.91 -1.90
C VAL A 57 -0.25 3.20 -0.80
N ILE A 58 -1.31 3.92 -1.13
CA ILE A 58 -2.39 4.22 -0.17
C ILE A 58 -3.54 3.25 -0.39
N VAL A 59 -3.92 2.54 0.65
CA VAL A 59 -5.11 1.67 0.66
C VAL A 59 -6.23 2.38 1.42
N THR A 60 -7.39 2.52 0.81
CA THR A 60 -8.56 3.16 1.40
C THR A 60 -9.84 2.45 1.01
N THR A 61 -10.92 2.73 1.72
CA THR A 61 -12.28 2.39 1.30
C THR A 61 -12.98 3.61 0.70
N PRO A 62 -14.09 3.46 -0.06
CA PRO A 62 -14.75 4.60 -0.71
C PRO A 62 -15.38 5.65 0.21
N GLN A 63 -15.48 5.39 1.51
CA GLN A 63 -16.15 6.25 2.49
C GLN A 63 -15.41 7.57 2.72
N ASP A 64 -16.12 8.67 2.88
CA ASP A 64 -15.52 9.99 3.11
C ASP A 64 -14.64 10.05 4.36
N VAL A 65 -14.98 9.32 5.42
CA VAL A 65 -14.18 9.22 6.64
C VAL A 65 -12.83 8.58 6.35
N ALA A 66 -12.82 7.44 5.64
CA ALA A 66 -11.60 6.74 5.25
C ALA A 66 -10.74 7.60 4.29
N LEU A 67 -11.39 8.28 3.34
CA LEU A 67 -10.71 9.20 2.42
C LEU A 67 -10.04 10.37 3.16
N SER A 68 -10.70 10.88 4.21
CA SER A 68 -10.10 11.96 5.03
C SER A 68 -8.81 11.51 5.72
N ASP A 69 -8.76 10.28 6.22
CA ASP A 69 -7.55 9.73 6.83
C ASP A 69 -6.48 9.37 5.78
N ALA A 70 -6.90 8.83 4.63
CA ALA A 70 -6.00 8.57 3.51
C ALA A 70 -5.32 9.85 3.01
N LYS A 71 -6.02 10.98 2.93
CA LYS A 71 -5.46 12.30 2.59
C LYS A 71 -4.36 12.75 3.55
N LYS A 72 -4.53 12.51 4.85
CA LYS A 72 -3.48 12.79 5.85
C LYS A 72 -2.24 11.95 5.60
N GLY A 73 -2.42 10.65 5.27
CA GLY A 73 -1.33 9.75 4.90
C GLY A 73 -0.56 10.24 3.67
N VAL A 74 -1.28 10.60 2.60
CA VAL A 74 -0.66 11.18 1.39
C VAL A 74 0.11 12.46 1.73
N SER A 75 -0.51 13.37 2.49
CA SER A 75 0.11 14.63 2.88
C SER A 75 1.40 14.41 3.68
N MET A 76 1.43 13.41 4.56
CA MET A 76 2.62 13.02 5.31
C MET A 76 3.76 12.60 4.37
N PHE A 77 3.50 11.72 3.40
CA PHE A 77 4.52 11.28 2.44
C PHE A 77 5.03 12.40 1.54
N ASN A 78 4.20 13.40 1.24
CA ASN A 78 4.56 14.58 0.45
C ASN A 78 5.28 15.68 1.27
N THR A 79 5.43 15.53 2.58
CA THR A 79 6.14 16.50 3.41
C THR A 79 7.63 16.51 3.07
N GLY A 80 8.24 17.70 2.93
CA GLY A 80 9.58 17.88 2.39
C GLY A 80 10.74 17.13 3.08
N GLN A 81 10.55 16.69 4.33
CA GLN A 81 11.54 15.86 5.05
C GLN A 81 11.41 14.36 4.73
N ILE A 82 10.24 13.90 4.25
CA ILE A 82 9.95 12.51 3.93
C ILE A 82 10.09 12.29 2.43
N ASN A 83 9.38 13.08 1.63
CA ASN A 83 9.39 13.10 0.16
C ASN A 83 9.38 11.70 -0.48
N VAL A 84 8.49 10.82 -0.02
CA VAL A 84 8.28 9.49 -0.60
C VAL A 84 7.23 9.61 -1.70
N PRO A 85 7.55 9.23 -2.96
CA PRO A 85 6.60 9.31 -4.06
C PRO A 85 5.37 8.44 -3.82
N LEU A 86 4.20 8.96 -4.16
CA LEU A 86 2.97 8.19 -4.17
C LEU A 86 2.88 7.40 -5.49
N LEU A 87 2.94 6.06 -5.41
CA LEU A 87 2.82 5.17 -6.56
C LEU A 87 1.37 5.03 -7.02
N GLY A 88 0.42 5.15 -6.09
CA GLY A 88 -0.99 5.14 -6.40
C GLY A 88 -1.88 4.79 -5.21
N VAL A 89 -3.16 4.68 -5.52
CA VAL A 89 -4.24 4.39 -4.57
C VAL A 89 -4.87 3.03 -4.89
N ILE A 90 -5.20 2.27 -3.86
CA ILE A 90 -6.00 1.04 -3.94
C ILE A 90 -7.33 1.30 -3.23
N GLU A 91 -8.43 1.05 -3.92
CA GLU A 91 -9.76 1.11 -3.32
C GLU A 91 -10.17 -0.29 -2.85
N ASN A 92 -10.09 -0.54 -1.56
CA ASN A 92 -10.54 -1.77 -0.93
C ASN A 92 -12.03 -1.70 -0.59
N MET A 93 -12.71 -2.84 -0.51
CA MET A 93 -14.13 -2.95 -0.24
C MET A 93 -14.99 -2.12 -1.22
N ALA A 94 -14.56 -2.07 -2.48
CA ALA A 94 -15.14 -1.19 -3.50
C ALA A 94 -16.61 -1.52 -3.81
N TRP A 95 -16.99 -2.81 -3.80
CA TRP A 95 -18.36 -3.27 -3.97
C TRP A 95 -18.54 -4.67 -3.39
N PHE A 96 -19.77 -5.05 -3.19
CA PHE A 96 -20.20 -6.40 -2.84
C PHE A 96 -21.03 -7.00 -3.99
N THR A 97 -20.81 -8.25 -4.33
CA THR A 97 -21.61 -9.02 -5.28
C THR A 97 -22.13 -10.28 -4.60
N PRO A 98 -23.46 -10.42 -4.40
CA PRO A 98 -24.05 -11.65 -3.87
C PRO A 98 -23.83 -12.82 -4.83
N ALA A 99 -23.65 -14.01 -4.28
CA ALA A 99 -23.48 -15.23 -5.10
C ALA A 99 -24.71 -15.53 -5.98
N GLU A 100 -25.91 -15.21 -5.49
CA GLU A 100 -27.18 -15.38 -6.17
C GLU A 100 -27.42 -14.39 -7.31
N LEU A 101 -26.70 -13.27 -7.31
CA LEU A 101 -26.82 -12.18 -8.28
C LEU A 101 -25.44 -11.72 -8.77
N PRO A 102 -24.72 -12.55 -9.52
CA PRO A 102 -23.31 -12.33 -9.87
C PRO A 102 -23.09 -11.10 -10.76
N GLU A 103 -24.12 -10.62 -11.46
CA GLU A 103 -24.05 -9.41 -12.30
C GLU A 103 -24.30 -8.12 -11.51
N ASN A 104 -24.73 -8.22 -10.24
CA ASN A 104 -25.09 -7.05 -9.45
C ASN A 104 -23.94 -6.60 -8.54
N LYS A 105 -23.65 -5.29 -8.56
CA LYS A 105 -22.68 -4.66 -7.67
C LYS A 105 -23.37 -3.73 -6.69
N TYR A 106 -23.18 -3.97 -5.41
CA TYR A 106 -23.71 -3.14 -4.33
C TYR A 106 -22.57 -2.35 -3.68
N TYR A 107 -22.66 -1.04 -3.72
CA TYR A 107 -21.62 -0.12 -3.21
C TYR A 107 -21.92 0.25 -1.76
N LEU A 108 -21.67 -0.70 -0.85
CA LEU A 108 -22.01 -0.58 0.58
C LEU A 108 -21.32 0.60 1.27
N PHE A 109 -20.13 0.94 0.82
CA PHE A 109 -19.29 2.00 1.38
C PHE A 109 -19.16 3.24 0.47
N GLY A 110 -19.99 3.38 -0.53
CA GLY A 110 -19.89 4.42 -1.54
C GLY A 110 -19.20 3.94 -2.81
N LYS A 111 -19.02 4.83 -3.76
CA LYS A 111 -18.50 4.52 -5.09
C LYS A 111 -17.44 5.53 -5.54
N GLY A 112 -16.30 5.02 -6.02
CA GLY A 112 -15.29 5.85 -6.70
C GLY A 112 -14.51 6.79 -5.77
N GLY A 113 -14.47 6.53 -4.47
CA GLY A 113 -13.70 7.33 -3.52
C GLY A 113 -12.20 7.25 -3.79
N GLY A 114 -11.69 6.05 -4.11
CA GLY A 114 -10.28 5.85 -4.47
C GLY A 114 -9.89 6.60 -5.73
N GLN A 115 -10.76 6.64 -6.76
CA GLN A 115 -10.50 7.42 -7.97
C GLN A 115 -10.45 8.92 -7.67
N LYS A 116 -11.38 9.45 -6.87
CA LYS A 116 -11.37 10.86 -6.47
C LYS A 116 -10.08 11.22 -5.74
N LEU A 117 -9.60 10.32 -4.86
CA LEU A 117 -8.33 10.53 -4.15
C LEU A 117 -7.15 10.51 -5.11
N ALA A 118 -7.12 9.57 -6.05
CA ALA A 118 -6.07 9.50 -7.06
C ALA A 118 -6.02 10.76 -7.94
N ASP A 119 -7.17 11.25 -8.39
CA ASP A 119 -7.27 12.47 -9.20
C ASP A 119 -6.81 13.70 -8.39
N GLU A 120 -7.22 13.83 -7.13
CA GLU A 120 -6.86 14.96 -6.26
C GLU A 120 -5.35 15.07 -6.04
N PHE A 121 -4.63 13.94 -5.95
CA PHE A 121 -3.19 13.90 -5.74
C PHE A 121 -2.39 13.61 -7.01
N ASN A 122 -3.02 13.69 -8.17
CA ASN A 122 -2.40 13.45 -9.48
C ASN A 122 -1.61 12.14 -9.53
N THR A 123 -2.23 11.05 -9.08
CA THR A 123 -1.68 9.70 -9.07
C THR A 123 -2.65 8.71 -9.72
N HIS A 124 -2.34 7.41 -9.66
CA HIS A 124 -3.12 6.36 -10.31
C HIS A 124 -4.01 5.60 -9.33
N LEU A 125 -5.22 5.24 -9.75
CA LEU A 125 -5.97 4.17 -9.11
C LEU A 125 -5.38 2.84 -9.60
N LEU A 126 -4.66 2.14 -8.72
CA LEU A 126 -3.95 0.90 -9.06
C LEU A 126 -4.87 -0.30 -9.16
N GLY A 127 -5.98 -0.28 -8.44
CA GLY A 127 -6.97 -1.34 -8.49
C GLY A 127 -8.08 -1.16 -7.46
N GLN A 128 -9.11 -1.98 -7.63
CA GLN A 128 -10.27 -2.04 -6.76
C GLN A 128 -10.51 -3.48 -6.32
N ILE A 129 -10.63 -3.71 -5.03
CA ILE A 129 -10.86 -5.04 -4.46
C ILE A 129 -12.29 -5.11 -3.92
N PRO A 130 -13.09 -6.09 -4.35
CA PRO A 130 -14.46 -6.26 -3.86
C PRO A 130 -14.49 -6.82 -2.43
N ILE A 131 -15.64 -6.70 -1.78
CA ILE A 131 -15.94 -7.43 -0.55
C ILE A 131 -16.38 -8.84 -0.93
N VAL A 132 -15.61 -9.85 -0.53
CA VAL A 132 -15.94 -11.25 -0.76
C VAL A 132 -15.60 -12.07 0.48
N GLN A 133 -16.51 -12.96 0.88
CA GLN A 133 -16.33 -13.81 2.06
C GLN A 133 -15.05 -14.66 1.98
N SER A 134 -14.71 -15.16 0.80
CA SER A 134 -13.53 -16.00 0.58
C SER A 134 -12.21 -15.29 0.86
N ILE A 135 -12.14 -13.96 0.80
CA ILE A 135 -10.94 -13.20 1.19
C ILE A 135 -10.69 -13.37 2.69
N ARG A 136 -11.75 -13.21 3.51
CA ARG A 136 -11.66 -13.39 4.96
C ARG A 136 -11.32 -14.85 5.31
N GLU A 137 -12.05 -15.80 4.74
CA GLU A 137 -11.84 -17.22 5.02
C GLU A 137 -10.43 -17.69 4.60
N GLY A 138 -9.95 -17.24 3.46
CA GLY A 138 -8.59 -17.52 3.01
C GLY A 138 -7.54 -16.91 3.94
N GLY A 139 -7.76 -15.66 4.40
CA GLY A 139 -6.90 -15.00 5.36
C GLY A 139 -6.83 -15.75 6.71
N ASP A 140 -7.99 -16.17 7.23
CA ASP A 140 -8.08 -16.93 8.50
C ASP A 140 -7.38 -18.30 8.41
N ASN A 141 -7.40 -18.92 7.24
CA ASN A 141 -6.80 -20.24 7.01
C ASN A 141 -5.36 -20.21 6.49
N GLY A 142 -4.79 -19.03 6.27
CA GLY A 142 -3.45 -18.88 5.68
C GLY A 142 -3.40 -19.19 4.18
N GLU A 143 -4.53 -19.13 3.48
CA GLU A 143 -4.67 -19.33 2.04
C GLU A 143 -5.00 -18.02 1.33
N PRO A 144 -3.98 -17.21 0.95
CA PRO A 144 -4.22 -15.91 0.34
C PRO A 144 -5.06 -16.00 -0.93
N ALA A 145 -6.05 -15.13 -1.07
CA ALA A 145 -6.98 -15.11 -2.19
C ALA A 145 -6.28 -15.02 -3.57
N VAL A 146 -5.10 -14.42 -3.62
CA VAL A 146 -4.28 -14.30 -4.85
C VAL A 146 -3.86 -15.64 -5.43
N LEU A 147 -3.78 -16.69 -4.62
CA LEU A 147 -3.43 -18.05 -5.07
C LEU A 147 -4.59 -18.78 -5.75
N SER A 148 -5.81 -18.24 -5.65
CA SER A 148 -6.98 -18.82 -6.30
C SER A 148 -7.14 -18.33 -7.75
N GLU A 149 -7.76 -19.15 -8.60
CA GLU A 149 -8.18 -18.77 -9.98
C GLU A 149 -9.54 -18.03 -10.01
N SER A 150 -9.99 -17.54 -8.86
CA SER A 150 -11.23 -16.78 -8.74
C SER A 150 -11.10 -15.36 -9.32
N ILE A 151 -12.23 -14.69 -9.55
CA ILE A 151 -12.28 -13.27 -9.96
C ILE A 151 -11.50 -12.40 -8.96
N VAL A 152 -11.57 -12.73 -7.68
CA VAL A 152 -10.83 -12.03 -6.63
C VAL A 152 -9.34 -12.28 -6.73
N GLY A 153 -8.92 -13.52 -6.96
CA GLY A 153 -7.52 -13.86 -7.20
C GLY A 153 -6.94 -13.10 -8.39
N GLN A 154 -7.70 -12.98 -9.47
CA GLN A 154 -7.32 -12.19 -10.64
C GLN A 154 -7.20 -10.71 -10.31
N ALA A 155 -8.14 -10.12 -9.54
CA ALA A 155 -8.07 -8.73 -9.12
C ALA A 155 -6.81 -8.44 -8.30
N PHE A 156 -6.40 -9.34 -7.40
CA PHE A 156 -5.14 -9.21 -6.67
C PHE A 156 -3.90 -9.35 -7.57
N LYS A 157 -3.92 -10.26 -8.55
CA LYS A 157 -2.82 -10.42 -9.52
C LYS A 157 -2.66 -9.17 -10.38
N GLU A 158 -3.75 -8.61 -10.90
CA GLU A 158 -3.75 -7.35 -11.67
C GLU A 158 -3.24 -6.18 -10.82
N LEU A 159 -3.70 -6.08 -9.58
CA LEU A 159 -3.23 -5.07 -8.64
C LEU A 159 -1.71 -5.18 -8.42
N ALA A 160 -1.19 -6.37 -8.19
CA ALA A 160 0.25 -6.61 -8.01
C ALA A 160 1.05 -6.18 -9.25
N LEU A 161 0.57 -6.49 -10.45
CA LEU A 161 1.19 -6.08 -11.71
C LEU A 161 1.20 -4.56 -11.86
N ASN A 162 0.11 -3.87 -11.53
CA ASN A 162 0.01 -2.43 -11.59
C ASN A 162 0.97 -1.75 -10.61
N VAL A 163 1.10 -2.29 -9.38
CA VAL A 163 2.10 -1.80 -8.41
C VAL A 163 3.51 -2.01 -8.94
N ALA A 164 3.85 -3.19 -9.43
CA ALA A 164 5.17 -3.50 -9.98
C ALA A 164 5.52 -2.60 -11.17
N GLN A 165 4.54 -2.30 -12.03
CA GLN A 165 4.71 -1.37 -13.15
C GLN A 165 5.04 0.05 -12.65
N GLN A 166 4.35 0.56 -11.64
CA GLN A 166 4.64 1.89 -11.08
C GLN A 166 6.03 1.95 -10.43
N VAL A 167 6.44 0.89 -9.72
CA VAL A 167 7.80 0.77 -9.19
C VAL A 167 8.84 0.81 -10.33
N SER A 168 8.61 0.07 -11.41
CA SER A 168 9.50 0.04 -12.56
C SER A 168 9.62 1.40 -13.25
N ILE A 169 8.51 2.10 -13.46
CA ILE A 169 8.48 3.46 -14.02
C ILE A 169 9.28 4.41 -13.11
N ARG A 170 9.07 4.34 -11.80
CA ARG A 170 9.77 5.17 -10.82
C ARG A 170 11.28 4.92 -10.87
N ASN A 171 11.71 3.66 -10.88
CA ASN A 171 13.12 3.30 -10.92
C ASN A 171 13.78 3.76 -12.23
N ALA A 172 13.09 3.63 -13.36
CA ALA A 172 13.59 4.15 -14.64
C ALA A 172 13.80 5.67 -14.61
N CYS A 173 12.85 6.43 -14.04
CA CYS A 173 12.99 7.88 -13.87
C CYS A 173 14.19 8.27 -13.00
N LEU A 174 14.52 7.49 -11.96
CA LEU A 174 15.68 7.74 -11.11
C LEU A 174 16.99 7.54 -11.84
N LEU A 175 17.10 6.52 -12.69
CA LEU A 175 18.31 6.28 -13.52
C LEU A 175 18.57 7.45 -14.47
N TYR A 176 17.54 7.93 -15.18
CA TYR A 176 17.70 9.07 -16.09
C TYR A 176 18.10 10.36 -15.39
N THR A 177 17.65 10.60 -14.17
CA THR A 177 18.01 11.81 -13.40
C THR A 177 19.44 11.75 -12.85
N SER A 178 19.96 10.56 -12.51
CA SER A 178 21.34 10.39 -12.07
C SER A 178 22.32 10.59 -13.23
N ASP A 179 22.05 9.99 -14.40
CA ASP A 179 22.89 10.14 -15.59
C ASP A 179 22.95 11.59 -16.09
N ALA A 180 21.82 12.30 -16.08
CA ALA A 180 21.76 13.72 -16.46
C ALA A 180 22.47 14.66 -15.45
N ALA A 181 22.64 14.24 -14.19
CA ALA A 181 23.41 14.98 -13.20
C ALA A 181 24.93 14.79 -13.42
N ASP A 182 25.37 13.59 -13.80
CA ASP A 182 26.79 13.28 -14.06
C ASP A 182 27.29 13.93 -15.35
N GLU A 183 26.43 14.10 -16.38
CA GLU A 183 26.79 14.82 -17.61
C GLU A 183 27.00 16.31 -17.41
N LYS A 184 26.38 16.94 -16.40
CA LYS A 184 26.56 18.37 -16.09
C LYS A 184 27.82 18.69 -15.28
N VAL A 185 28.54 17.69 -14.82
CA VAL A 185 29.79 17.83 -14.01
C VAL A 185 31.05 17.60 -14.85
N ARG A 186 30.90 17.27 -16.14
CA ARG A 186 31.98 17.19 -17.14
C ARG A 186 31.98 18.42 -18.02
#